data_20288c7ca789519302b38d5e7b381903
#
_entry.id   20288c7ca789519302b38d5e7b381903
#
_cell.length_a   1.000
_cell.length_b   1.000
_cell.length_c   1.000
_cell.angle_alpha   90.00
_cell.angle_beta   90.00
_cell.angle_gamma   90.00
#
_symmetry.space_group_name_H-M   'P 1'
#
loop_
_entity.id
_entity.type
_entity.pdbx_description
1 polymer ?
#
loop_
_entity_poly.entity_id
_entity_poly.type
_entity_poly.pdbx_seq_one_letter_code
_entity_poly.pdbx_strand_id
1 'polypeptide(L)'
;MDLEKGIFFGMLLSLLMYLYRTSRPVIREALPATADTSYHFIPKNGPSGCCQLKMVFLDGAVFFGAVDSVERSLRQYDQDNPDYKHLLILGTGVNFIDLAGAEMLTREARRRMGGGLYFHRLKDSAFQMLKKGEFIDDIGRDNMPPMGPKVIPKLYPRLDPEICRRCKTRTFNECQTTLPNDELRNE
;
A
#
# COMPACT_ATOMS: atom_id res chain seq x y z
N MET A 1 40.12 -26.89 -11.45
CA MET A 1 38.80 -26.36 -11.86
C MET A 1 39.07 -25.43 -13.01
N ASP A 2 38.45 -25.67 -14.16
CA ASP A 2 38.70 -24.86 -15.35
C ASP A 2 38.11 -23.46 -15.12
N LEU A 3 38.87 -22.43 -15.46
CA LEU A 3 38.55 -21.01 -15.31
C LEU A 3 37.14 -20.70 -15.92
N GLU A 4 36.88 -21.27 -17.08
CA GLU A 4 35.58 -21.11 -17.76
C GLU A 4 34.41 -21.58 -16.91
N LYS A 5 34.47 -22.73 -16.28
CA LYS A 5 33.43 -23.26 -15.39
C LYS A 5 33.22 -22.37 -14.18
N GLY A 6 34.30 -21.79 -13.65
CA GLY A 6 34.25 -20.82 -12.55
C GLY A 6 33.48 -19.56 -12.93
N ILE A 7 33.75 -19.00 -14.13
CA ILE A 7 33.10 -17.82 -14.66
C ILE A 7 31.58 -18.09 -14.86
N PHE A 8 31.21 -19.20 -15.52
CA PHE A 8 29.80 -19.58 -15.72
C PHE A 8 29.05 -19.78 -14.39
N PHE A 9 29.69 -20.44 -13.44
CA PHE A 9 29.07 -20.61 -12.11
C PHE A 9 28.86 -19.27 -11.40
N GLY A 10 29.84 -18.37 -11.45
CA GLY A 10 29.74 -17.02 -10.89
C GLY A 10 28.62 -16.20 -11.52
N MET A 11 28.49 -16.23 -12.86
CA MET A 11 27.39 -15.55 -13.57
C MET A 11 26.02 -16.12 -13.19
N LEU A 12 25.90 -17.45 -13.15
CA LEU A 12 24.64 -18.09 -12.76
C LEU A 12 24.24 -17.73 -11.33
N LEU A 13 25.17 -17.79 -10.41
CA LEU A 13 24.94 -17.44 -9.01
C LEU A 13 24.53 -15.96 -8.87
N SER A 14 25.19 -15.04 -9.57
CA SER A 14 24.86 -13.63 -9.59
C SER A 14 23.44 -13.40 -10.11
N LEU A 15 23.05 -14.09 -11.18
CA LEU A 15 21.69 -14.00 -11.73
C LEU A 15 20.66 -14.52 -10.74
N LEU A 16 20.90 -15.65 -10.10
CA LEU A 16 20.00 -16.22 -9.09
C LEU A 16 19.84 -15.28 -7.88
N MET A 17 20.92 -14.70 -7.40
CA MET A 17 20.87 -13.72 -6.32
C MET A 17 20.12 -12.44 -6.72
N TYR A 18 20.29 -11.97 -7.95
CA TYR A 18 19.55 -10.84 -8.49
C TYR A 18 18.04 -11.13 -8.55
N LEU A 19 17.64 -12.27 -9.11
CA LEU A 19 16.24 -12.69 -9.18
C LEU A 19 15.63 -12.82 -7.78
N TYR A 20 16.34 -13.44 -6.87
CA TYR A 20 15.91 -13.59 -5.47
C TYR A 20 15.68 -12.23 -4.80
N ARG A 21 16.58 -11.29 -4.97
CA ARG A 21 16.45 -9.94 -4.41
C ARG A 21 15.29 -9.17 -5.04
N THR A 22 15.13 -9.27 -6.35
CA THR A 22 14.07 -8.57 -7.08
C THR A 22 12.67 -9.12 -6.75
N SER A 23 12.57 -10.42 -6.41
CA SER A 23 11.31 -11.06 -6.00
C SER A 23 10.82 -10.63 -4.61
N ARG A 24 11.53 -9.78 -3.91
CA ARG A 24 11.17 -9.32 -2.56
C ARG A 24 11.07 -7.81 -2.50
N PRO A 25 9.99 -7.22 -3.01
CA PRO A 25 9.74 -5.79 -2.84
C PRO A 25 9.72 -5.42 -1.36
N VAL A 26 10.21 -4.24 -1.06
CA VAL A 26 10.27 -3.76 0.32
C VAL A 26 8.92 -3.12 0.64
N ILE A 27 8.25 -3.63 1.68
CA ILE A 27 7.03 -3.04 2.21
C ILE A 27 7.34 -2.47 3.59
N ARG A 28 7.06 -1.18 3.77
CA ARG A 28 7.30 -0.45 5.02
C ARG A 28 6.05 0.30 5.42
N GLU A 29 5.71 0.27 6.69
CA GLU A 29 4.62 1.08 7.20
C GLU A 29 4.90 2.57 7.02
N ALA A 30 3.84 3.32 6.72
CA ALA A 30 3.88 4.75 6.54
C ALA A 30 2.97 5.46 7.52
N LEU A 31 3.33 6.71 7.85
CA LEU A 31 2.50 7.65 8.58
C LEU A 31 2.49 8.98 7.84
N PRO A 32 1.41 9.78 7.94
CA PRO A 32 1.46 11.14 7.50
C PRO A 32 2.39 11.95 8.42
N ALA A 33 3.21 12.81 7.83
CA ALA A 33 3.96 13.80 8.59
C ALA A 33 2.97 14.82 9.16
N THR A 34 2.87 14.89 10.47
CA THR A 34 1.83 15.67 11.21
C THR A 34 1.92 17.19 11.03
N ALA A 35 2.99 17.70 10.47
CA ALA A 35 3.22 19.14 10.33
C ALA A 35 2.71 19.77 9.03
N ASP A 36 2.15 18.98 8.10
CA ASP A 36 1.84 19.47 6.75
C ASP A 36 0.44 19.05 6.29
N THR A 37 -0.37 20.04 5.92
CA THR A 37 -1.67 19.86 5.26
C THR A 37 -1.56 19.19 3.88
N SER A 38 -0.36 19.12 3.31
CA SER A 38 -0.08 18.46 2.02
C SER A 38 0.15 16.95 2.13
N TYR A 39 0.05 16.38 3.32
CA TYR A 39 0.22 14.94 3.57
C TYR A 39 1.45 14.32 2.90
N HIS A 40 2.63 14.73 3.35
CA HIS A 40 3.84 13.96 3.11
C HIS A 40 3.81 12.70 3.99
N PHE A 41 4.21 11.58 3.41
CA PHE A 41 4.27 10.32 4.14
C PHE A 41 5.71 10.01 4.53
N ILE A 42 5.89 9.58 5.75
CA ILE A 42 7.19 9.17 6.31
C ILE A 42 7.13 7.72 6.76
N PRO A 43 8.26 7.00 6.78
CA PRO A 43 8.31 5.67 7.37
C PRO A 43 7.90 5.71 8.84
N LYS A 44 7.08 4.74 9.24
CA LYS A 44 6.61 4.64 10.63
C LYS A 44 7.74 4.20 11.55
N ASN A 45 7.98 5.01 12.57
CA ASN A 45 8.87 4.69 13.70
C ASN A 45 8.01 4.66 14.98
N GLY A 46 7.59 3.47 15.41
CA GLY A 46 6.83 3.29 16.66
C GLY A 46 5.38 2.82 16.46
N PRO A 47 4.60 2.67 17.54
CA PRO A 47 3.29 2.02 17.55
C PRO A 47 2.13 2.87 17.04
N SER A 48 2.32 4.18 16.83
CA SER A 48 1.24 5.10 16.44
C SER A 48 0.80 4.88 14.99
N GLY A 49 -0.49 4.99 14.75
CA GLY A 49 -1.11 4.86 13.42
C GLY A 49 -2.62 4.84 13.52
N CYS A 50 -3.32 5.04 12.41
CA CYS A 50 -4.77 4.88 12.37
C CYS A 50 -5.14 3.40 12.58
N CYS A 51 -6.18 3.14 13.37
CA CYS A 51 -6.62 1.79 13.67
C CYS A 51 -7.43 1.14 12.53
N GLN A 52 -7.94 1.92 11.57
CA GLN A 52 -8.74 1.44 10.47
C GLN A 52 -8.03 1.48 9.12
N LEU A 53 -7.15 2.48 8.91
CA LEU A 53 -6.43 2.71 7.66
C LEU A 53 -4.95 2.39 7.84
N LYS A 54 -4.53 1.28 7.27
CA LYS A 54 -3.12 0.93 7.14
C LYS A 54 -2.53 1.65 5.94
N MET A 55 -1.38 2.28 6.12
CA MET A 55 -0.63 2.92 5.05
C MET A 55 0.72 2.25 4.91
N VAL A 56 1.12 1.93 3.69
CA VAL A 56 2.39 1.26 3.41
C VAL A 56 3.08 1.87 2.19
N PHE A 57 4.39 2.02 2.28
CA PHE A 57 5.23 2.17 1.09
C PHE A 57 5.43 0.80 0.46
N LEU A 58 5.27 0.72 -0.83
CA LEU A 58 5.61 -0.45 -1.63
C LEU A 58 6.71 -0.05 -2.63
N ASP A 59 7.92 -0.54 -2.39
CA ASP A 59 9.10 -0.23 -3.19
C ASP A 59 9.56 -1.47 -3.94
N GLY A 60 9.47 -1.44 -5.26
CA GLY A 60 9.90 -2.52 -6.15
C GLY A 60 8.89 -2.84 -7.23
N ALA A 61 9.15 -3.91 -7.98
CA ALA A 61 8.24 -4.43 -8.99
C ALA A 61 7.26 -5.42 -8.37
N VAL A 62 6.00 -5.36 -8.80
CA VAL A 62 4.95 -6.31 -8.41
C VAL A 62 4.68 -7.24 -9.59
N PHE A 63 5.39 -8.37 -9.63
CA PHE A 63 5.35 -9.34 -10.71
C PHE A 63 5.19 -10.77 -10.13
N PHE A 64 4.97 -11.75 -10.99
CA PHE A 64 4.68 -13.11 -10.58
C PHE A 64 5.63 -13.65 -9.49
N GLY A 65 6.94 -13.35 -9.57
CA GLY A 65 7.94 -13.78 -8.60
C GLY A 65 7.87 -13.05 -7.25
N ALA A 66 7.17 -11.90 -7.19
CA ALA A 66 7.03 -11.08 -5.99
C ALA A 66 5.66 -11.26 -5.30
N VAL A 67 4.67 -11.83 -5.99
CA VAL A 67 3.28 -11.96 -5.54
C VAL A 67 3.19 -12.56 -4.13
N ASP A 68 3.81 -13.71 -3.90
CA ASP A 68 3.75 -14.39 -2.59
C ASP A 68 4.37 -13.57 -1.46
N SER A 69 5.45 -12.85 -1.76
CA SER A 69 6.14 -12.02 -0.79
C SER A 69 5.28 -10.82 -0.39
N VAL A 70 4.68 -10.15 -1.38
CA VAL A 70 3.78 -9.00 -1.15
C VAL A 70 2.53 -9.45 -0.40
N GLU A 71 1.86 -10.49 -0.88
CA GLU A 71 0.62 -11.00 -0.27
C GLU A 71 0.83 -11.43 1.18
N ARG A 72 1.93 -12.13 1.46
CA ARG A 72 2.27 -12.54 2.83
C ARG A 72 2.49 -11.34 3.75
N SER A 73 3.20 -10.32 3.28
CA SER A 73 3.46 -9.11 4.05
C SER A 73 2.16 -8.33 4.34
N LEU A 74 1.25 -8.23 3.36
CA LEU A 74 -0.03 -7.57 3.54
C LEU A 74 -0.93 -8.34 4.52
N ARG A 75 -0.95 -9.67 4.44
CA ARG A 75 -1.71 -10.52 5.38
C ARG A 75 -1.19 -10.43 6.80
N GLN A 76 0.12 -10.28 6.99
CA GLN A 76 0.71 -10.12 8.33
C GLN A 76 0.19 -8.85 9.00
N TYR A 77 0.09 -7.74 8.28
CA TYR A 77 -0.49 -6.51 8.83
C TYR A 77 -1.95 -6.66 9.28
N ASP A 78 -2.73 -7.48 8.58
CA ASP A 78 -4.13 -7.72 8.96
C ASP A 78 -4.24 -8.63 10.19
N GLN A 79 -3.29 -9.56 10.38
CA GLN A 79 -3.21 -10.39 11.60
C GLN A 79 -2.84 -9.55 12.83
N ASP A 80 -1.97 -8.55 12.64
CA ASP A 80 -1.56 -7.65 13.72
C ASP A 80 -2.72 -6.74 14.19
N ASN A 81 -3.68 -6.43 13.30
CA ASN A 81 -4.88 -5.66 13.66
C ASN A 81 -6.06 -6.01 12.71
N PRO A 82 -7.04 -6.80 13.21
CA PRO A 82 -8.23 -7.19 12.43
C PRO A 82 -9.12 -6.03 11.98
N ASP A 83 -9.01 -4.86 12.63
CA ASP A 83 -9.80 -3.67 12.27
C ASP A 83 -9.29 -2.94 11.02
N TYR A 84 -8.15 -3.36 10.46
CA TYR A 84 -7.61 -2.80 9.21
C TYR A 84 -8.42 -3.22 7.98
N LYS A 85 -9.56 -2.55 7.77
CA LYS A 85 -10.39 -2.74 6.57
C LYS A 85 -9.88 -1.95 5.37
N HIS A 86 -9.12 -0.89 5.60
CA HIS A 86 -8.61 0.01 4.57
C HIS A 86 -7.09 -0.08 4.47
N LEU A 87 -6.59 -0.22 3.23
CA LEU A 87 -5.16 -0.25 2.93
C LEU A 87 -4.82 0.80 1.88
N LEU A 88 -3.94 1.73 2.21
CA LEU A 88 -3.38 2.70 1.27
C LEU A 88 -1.96 2.31 0.90
N ILE A 89 -1.75 1.98 -0.36
CA ILE A 89 -0.43 1.71 -0.94
C ILE A 89 0.14 3.02 -1.52
N LEU A 90 1.28 3.44 -0.99
CA LEU A 90 2.09 4.54 -1.50
C LEU A 90 3.00 3.97 -2.59
N GLY A 91 2.57 4.11 -3.84
CA GLY A 91 3.16 3.42 -4.99
C GLY A 91 4.29 4.17 -5.70
N THR A 92 4.89 5.19 -5.08
CA THR A 92 6.00 5.97 -5.67
C THR A 92 7.18 5.07 -6.09
N GLY A 93 7.44 4.01 -5.33
CA GLY A 93 8.48 3.01 -5.60
C GLY A 93 8.06 1.88 -6.55
N VAL A 94 6.78 1.78 -6.90
CA VAL A 94 6.27 0.75 -7.82
C VAL A 94 6.54 1.17 -9.26
N ASN A 95 7.53 0.56 -9.87
CA ASN A 95 7.97 0.86 -11.24
C ASN A 95 7.39 -0.08 -12.29
N PHE A 96 6.92 -1.25 -11.90
CA PHE A 96 6.38 -2.24 -12.80
C PHE A 96 5.33 -3.11 -12.09
N ILE A 97 4.25 -3.43 -12.80
CA ILE A 97 3.24 -4.41 -12.41
C ILE A 97 3.01 -5.30 -13.64
N ASP A 98 3.03 -6.62 -13.49
CA ASP A 98 2.61 -7.56 -14.52
C ASP A 98 1.17 -8.07 -14.28
N LEU A 99 0.72 -8.99 -15.12
CA LEU A 99 -0.61 -9.57 -15.02
C LEU A 99 -0.84 -10.26 -13.66
N ALA A 100 0.11 -11.07 -13.20
CA ALA A 100 -0.01 -11.79 -11.93
C ALA A 100 -0.04 -10.83 -10.73
N GLY A 101 0.76 -9.75 -10.79
CA GLY A 101 0.74 -8.68 -9.81
C GLY A 101 -0.59 -7.94 -9.78
N ALA A 102 -1.16 -7.63 -10.95
CA ALA A 102 -2.46 -6.97 -11.07
C ALA A 102 -3.60 -7.85 -10.52
N GLU A 103 -3.61 -9.15 -10.85
CA GLU A 103 -4.57 -10.10 -10.30
C GLU A 103 -4.45 -10.23 -8.77
N MET A 104 -3.25 -10.25 -8.23
CA MET A 104 -3.02 -10.29 -6.79
C MET A 104 -3.59 -9.05 -6.12
N LEU A 105 -3.34 -7.85 -6.66
CA LEU A 105 -3.88 -6.60 -6.13
C LEU A 105 -5.42 -6.57 -6.19
N THR A 106 -6.01 -7.13 -7.24
CA THR A 106 -7.47 -7.28 -7.36
C THR A 106 -8.03 -8.23 -6.30
N ARG A 107 -7.38 -9.38 -6.08
CA ARG A 107 -7.77 -10.30 -5.00
C ARG A 107 -7.66 -9.62 -3.63
N GLU A 108 -6.62 -8.83 -3.43
CA GLU A 108 -6.43 -8.06 -2.19
C GLU A 108 -7.53 -7.01 -2.00
N ALA A 109 -7.94 -6.30 -3.06
CA ALA A 109 -9.05 -5.35 -3.01
C ALA A 109 -10.38 -6.04 -2.65
N ARG A 110 -10.68 -7.17 -3.31
CA ARG A 110 -11.88 -7.96 -3.05
C ARG A 110 -11.92 -8.55 -1.63
N ARG A 111 -10.77 -8.91 -1.08
CA ARG A 111 -10.65 -9.45 0.28
C ARG A 111 -11.02 -8.41 1.35
N ARG A 112 -10.87 -7.11 1.06
CA ARG A 112 -11.15 -6.01 1.98
C ARG A 112 -12.62 -5.59 1.95
N MET A 113 -13.53 -6.54 2.18
CA MET A 113 -14.97 -6.30 2.23
C MET A 113 -15.31 -5.30 3.35
N GLY A 114 -16.08 -4.27 2.99
CA GLY A 114 -16.43 -3.18 3.91
C GLY A 114 -15.33 -2.15 4.17
N GLY A 115 -14.25 -2.21 3.36
CA GLY A 115 -13.14 -1.26 3.33
C GLY A 115 -12.68 -1.00 1.90
N GLY A 116 -11.38 -1.04 1.65
CA GLY A 116 -10.84 -0.89 0.30
C GLY A 116 -9.32 -0.93 0.22
N LEU A 117 -8.86 -1.20 -1.00
CA LEU A 117 -7.47 -1.04 -1.41
C LEU A 117 -7.35 0.26 -2.21
N TYR A 118 -6.47 1.14 -1.77
CA TYR A 118 -6.27 2.46 -2.36
C TYR A 118 -4.83 2.63 -2.79
N PHE A 119 -4.62 3.42 -3.86
CA PHE A 119 -3.29 3.74 -4.34
C PHE A 119 -3.04 5.24 -4.32
N HIS A 120 -1.84 5.63 -3.92
CA HIS A 120 -1.39 7.00 -4.00
C HIS A 120 -0.05 7.07 -4.72
N ARG A 121 0.06 7.99 -5.69
CA ARG A 121 1.27 8.23 -6.49
C ARG A 121 1.82 6.97 -7.18
N LEU A 122 0.94 6.15 -7.73
CA LEU A 122 1.37 5.05 -8.59
C LEU A 122 2.00 5.63 -9.86
N LYS A 123 3.14 5.07 -10.30
CA LYS A 123 3.79 5.50 -11.54
C LYS A 123 2.89 5.19 -12.74
N ASP A 124 3.00 6.01 -13.77
CA ASP A 124 2.15 5.92 -14.97
C ASP A 124 2.24 4.54 -15.63
N SER A 125 3.44 3.96 -15.73
CA SER A 125 3.64 2.60 -16.29
C SER A 125 2.83 1.53 -15.56
N ALA A 126 2.83 1.56 -14.23
CA ALA A 126 2.08 0.63 -13.40
C ALA A 126 0.56 0.92 -13.49
N PHE A 127 0.17 2.18 -13.50
CA PHE A 127 -1.24 2.59 -13.68
C PHE A 127 -1.79 2.16 -15.03
N GLN A 128 -1.04 2.36 -16.12
CA GLN A 128 -1.45 1.94 -17.48
C GLN A 128 -1.63 0.42 -17.59
N MET A 129 -0.81 -0.36 -16.90
CA MET A 129 -0.99 -1.81 -16.86
C MET A 129 -2.33 -2.19 -16.22
N LEU A 130 -2.66 -1.60 -15.06
CA LEU A 130 -3.93 -1.84 -14.38
C LEU A 130 -5.14 -1.38 -15.22
N LYS A 131 -4.98 -0.27 -15.95
CA LYS A 131 -6.02 0.27 -16.83
C LYS A 131 -6.28 -0.60 -18.05
N LYS A 132 -5.21 -1.03 -18.74
CA LYS A 132 -5.32 -1.86 -19.94
C LYS A 132 -5.93 -3.24 -19.68
N GLY A 133 -5.67 -3.80 -18.51
CA GLY A 133 -6.21 -5.08 -18.08
C GLY A 133 -7.56 -4.99 -17.37
N GLU A 134 -8.22 -3.81 -17.37
CA GLU A 134 -9.51 -3.55 -16.72
C GLU A 134 -9.54 -3.78 -15.20
N PHE A 135 -8.37 -4.02 -14.58
CA PHE A 135 -8.24 -4.26 -13.14
C PHE A 135 -8.66 -3.06 -12.28
N ILE A 136 -8.64 -1.84 -12.86
CA ILE A 136 -9.08 -0.63 -12.17
C ILE A 136 -10.55 -0.70 -11.76
N ASP A 137 -11.39 -1.34 -12.58
CA ASP A 137 -12.82 -1.48 -12.28
C ASP A 137 -13.05 -2.44 -11.11
N ASP A 138 -12.29 -3.51 -11.05
CA ASP A 138 -12.31 -4.47 -9.95
C ASP A 138 -11.75 -3.92 -8.64
N ILE A 139 -10.70 -3.10 -8.70
CA ILE A 139 -10.11 -2.43 -7.52
C ILE A 139 -10.99 -1.26 -7.08
N GLY A 140 -11.70 -0.64 -8.02
CA GLY A 140 -12.52 0.55 -7.86
C GLY A 140 -11.83 1.80 -8.39
N ARG A 141 -12.45 2.48 -9.37
CA ARG A 141 -11.91 3.69 -10.01
C ARG A 141 -11.63 4.80 -8.99
N ASP A 142 -12.52 4.96 -8.01
CA ASP A 142 -12.41 5.96 -6.95
C ASP A 142 -11.32 5.64 -5.91
N ASN A 143 -10.79 4.42 -5.93
CA ASN A 143 -9.71 3.97 -5.05
C ASN A 143 -8.32 4.34 -5.60
N MET A 144 -8.27 4.90 -6.81
CA MET A 144 -7.08 5.44 -7.44
C MET A 144 -7.20 6.96 -7.60
N PRO A 145 -7.20 7.73 -6.50
CA PRO A 145 -7.31 9.16 -6.59
C PRO A 145 -6.17 9.74 -7.42
N PRO A 146 -6.44 10.77 -8.25
CA PRO A 146 -5.40 11.43 -9.04
C PRO A 146 -4.26 11.89 -8.14
N MET A 147 -3.05 11.90 -8.67
CA MET A 147 -1.85 12.33 -7.97
C MET A 147 -2.06 13.73 -7.36
N GLY A 148 -2.21 13.79 -6.05
CA GLY A 148 -2.44 15.04 -5.34
C GLY A 148 -2.30 14.90 -3.84
N PRO A 149 -2.07 16.01 -3.13
CA PRO A 149 -1.81 15.98 -1.69
C PRO A 149 -3.02 15.55 -0.85
N LYS A 150 -4.22 15.52 -1.42
CA LYS A 150 -5.49 15.34 -0.70
C LYS A 150 -5.99 13.88 -0.66
N VAL A 151 -5.11 12.89 -0.53
CA VAL A 151 -5.55 11.48 -0.46
C VAL A 151 -6.29 11.18 0.85
N ILE A 152 -5.79 11.64 1.99
CA ILE A 152 -6.41 11.41 3.30
C ILE A 152 -7.79 12.07 3.42
N PRO A 153 -7.98 13.36 3.07
CA PRO A 153 -9.32 13.97 3.06
C PRO A 153 -10.36 13.21 2.23
N LYS A 154 -9.93 12.52 1.16
CA LYS A 154 -10.83 11.69 0.33
C LYS A 154 -11.16 10.33 0.95
N LEU A 155 -10.22 9.78 1.72
CA LEU A 155 -10.39 8.48 2.36
C LEU A 155 -11.06 8.58 3.73
N TYR A 156 -10.87 9.69 4.43
CA TYR A 156 -11.38 9.89 5.78
C TYR A 156 -12.90 9.68 5.92
N PRO A 157 -13.76 10.19 5.02
CA PRO A 157 -15.20 9.96 5.07
C PRO A 157 -15.64 8.50 4.90
N ARG A 158 -14.72 7.63 4.42
CA ARG A 158 -14.98 6.20 4.24
C ARG A 158 -14.71 5.35 5.48
N LEU A 159 -14.11 5.95 6.51
CA LEU A 159 -13.80 5.28 7.77
C LEU A 159 -15.07 5.18 8.62
N ASP A 160 -15.10 4.18 9.51
CA ASP A 160 -16.19 3.98 10.45
C ASP A 160 -16.15 5.05 11.55
N PRO A 161 -17.21 5.89 11.70
CA PRO A 161 -17.24 6.95 12.69
C PRO A 161 -17.19 6.42 14.13
N GLU A 162 -17.80 5.25 14.42
CA GLU A 162 -17.83 4.68 15.76
C GLU A 162 -16.43 4.23 16.22
N ILE A 163 -15.66 3.64 15.31
CA ILE A 163 -14.27 3.29 15.59
C ILE A 163 -13.43 4.57 15.76
N CYS A 164 -13.65 5.58 14.90
CA CYS A 164 -12.98 6.87 15.01
C CYS A 164 -13.31 7.60 16.33
N ARG A 165 -14.56 7.51 16.80
CA ARG A 165 -15.00 8.12 18.08
C ARG A 165 -14.18 7.58 19.26
N ARG A 166 -13.87 6.28 19.28
CA ARG A 166 -13.09 5.60 20.32
C ARG A 166 -11.57 5.68 20.10
N CYS A 167 -11.12 6.15 18.93
CA CYS A 167 -9.71 6.20 18.57
C CYS A 167 -8.96 7.29 19.36
N LYS A 168 -7.88 6.91 20.07
CA LYS A 168 -7.03 7.82 20.87
C LYS A 168 -5.85 8.39 20.08
N THR A 169 -5.43 7.72 19.00
CA THR A 169 -4.21 8.08 18.25
C THR A 169 -4.36 9.33 17.37
N ARG A 170 -5.58 9.63 16.90
CA ARG A 170 -5.91 10.84 16.10
C ARG A 170 -4.83 11.16 15.05
N THR A 171 -4.51 10.19 14.21
CA THR A 171 -3.36 10.23 13.28
C THR A 171 -3.47 11.31 12.20
N PHE A 172 -4.68 11.66 11.78
CA PHE A 172 -4.93 12.62 10.70
C PHE A 172 -5.36 13.98 11.26
N ASN A 173 -5.13 15.04 10.48
CA ASN A 173 -5.59 16.38 10.86
C ASN A 173 -7.12 16.42 10.99
N GLU A 174 -7.84 15.71 10.11
CA GLU A 174 -9.29 15.56 10.15
C GLU A 174 -9.79 14.96 11.46
N CYS A 175 -9.02 14.02 12.04
CA CYS A 175 -9.36 13.40 13.33
C CYS A 175 -9.36 14.37 14.51
N GLN A 176 -8.76 15.54 14.36
CA GLN A 176 -8.65 16.50 15.47
C GLN A 176 -9.98 17.24 15.75
N THR A 177 -10.74 17.48 14.68
CA THR A 177 -11.92 18.37 14.72
C THR A 177 -13.23 17.65 14.43
N THR A 178 -13.23 16.69 13.51
CA THR A 178 -14.45 16.05 13.02
C THR A 178 -14.36 14.52 13.04
N LEU A 179 -15.50 13.88 12.95
CA LEU A 179 -15.65 12.45 12.65
C LEU A 179 -15.84 12.26 11.14
N PRO A 180 -15.70 11.02 10.62
CA PRO A 180 -15.90 10.71 9.21
C PRO A 180 -17.29 11.08 8.64
N ASN A 181 -18.28 11.23 9.49
CA ASN A 181 -19.67 11.66 9.15
C ASN A 181 -19.91 13.17 9.33
N ASP A 182 -18.83 13.97 9.35
CA ASP A 182 -18.84 15.44 9.56
C ASP A 182 -19.39 15.90 10.93
N GLU A 183 -19.67 15.01 11.86
CA GLU A 183 -20.01 15.41 13.22
C GLU A 183 -18.79 16.02 13.92
N LEU A 184 -19.00 17.09 14.67
CA LEU A 184 -17.97 17.67 15.54
C LEU A 184 -17.58 16.65 16.60
N ARG A 185 -16.29 16.51 16.82
CA ARG A 185 -15.78 15.64 17.86
C ARG A 185 -15.98 16.31 19.20
N ASN A 186 -16.81 15.75 20.05
CA ASN A 186 -16.90 16.15 21.46
C ASN A 186 -15.63 15.67 22.15
N GLU A 187 -14.98 16.55 22.92
CA GLU A 187 -13.77 16.27 23.71
C GLU A 187 -13.95 15.15 24.74
#